data_15cf22906e9ff56d68506fb32438d540
#
_entry.id   15cf22906e9ff56d68506fb32438d540
#
_cell.length_a   1.000
_cell.length_b   1.000
_cell.length_c   1.000
_cell.angle_alpha   90.00
_cell.angle_beta   90.00
_cell.angle_gamma   90.00
#
_symmetry.space_group_name_H-M   'P 1'
#
loop_
_entity.id
_entity.type
_entity.pdbx_description
1 polymer ?
#
loop_
_entity_poly.entity_id
_entity_poly.type
_entity_poly.pdbx_seq_one_letter_code
_entity_poly.pdbx_strand_id
1 'polypeptide(L)'
;QTLYGSWAGAFGYFQFMPSTITNYAIDHNQDNMINLKDNEDAYPSAANYLKKIGWKKNQPCFFKIELQENIPEKYLNSSARNIKNKRKIKFLKRYIKNFDNLNIRENLTAAIIIPDKDIIPGAKTLSPAYIVFENYEKILNWNRSLRFALAVCTLKERFNNEI
;
A
#
# COMPACT_ATOMS: atom_id res chain seq x y z
N GLN A 1 -29.32 9.48 16.03
CA GLN A 1 -27.91 9.69 16.41
C GLN A 1 -27.17 10.39 15.24
N THR A 2 -26.54 11.51 15.49
CA THR A 2 -25.74 12.20 14.47
C THR A 2 -24.38 11.50 14.37
N LEU A 3 -24.08 10.90 13.24
CA LEU A 3 -22.78 10.26 12.99
C LEU A 3 -21.79 11.35 12.51
N TYR A 4 -20.78 11.63 13.31
CA TYR A 4 -19.69 12.52 12.91
C TYR A 4 -18.65 11.72 12.10
N GLY A 5 -18.53 12.04 10.83
CA GLY A 5 -17.54 11.51 9.92
C GLY A 5 -16.71 12.62 9.28
N SER A 6 -15.82 12.26 8.35
CA SER A 6 -15.12 13.26 7.53
C SER A 6 -16.11 13.95 6.58
N TRP A 7 -15.66 15.05 5.96
CA TRP A 7 -16.40 15.74 4.89
C TRP A 7 -16.93 14.79 3.79
N ALA A 8 -16.15 13.77 3.42
CA ALA A 8 -16.53 12.78 2.42
C ALA A 8 -17.32 11.59 2.99
N GLY A 9 -17.72 11.62 4.28
CA GLY A 9 -18.46 10.55 4.94
C GLY A 9 -17.63 9.38 5.42
N ALA A 10 -16.29 9.51 5.47
CA ALA A 10 -15.45 8.48 6.05
C ALA A 10 -15.68 8.38 7.57
N PHE A 11 -15.77 7.15 8.10
CA PHE A 11 -16.20 6.89 9.46
C PHE A 11 -15.36 5.81 10.17
N GLY A 12 -15.33 5.90 11.51
CA GLY A 12 -14.68 4.94 12.39
C GLY A 12 -13.15 5.07 12.45
N TYR A 13 -12.51 4.17 13.17
CA TYR A 13 -11.05 4.20 13.38
C TYR A 13 -10.24 4.14 12.08
N PHE A 14 -10.73 3.40 11.11
CA PHE A 14 -10.08 3.20 9.83
C PHE A 14 -10.59 4.10 8.72
N GLN A 15 -11.45 5.07 9.04
CA GLN A 15 -11.99 6.05 8.08
C GLN A 15 -12.57 5.38 6.83
N PHE A 16 -13.43 4.37 7.04
CA PHE A 16 -14.09 3.68 5.95
C PHE A 16 -15.11 4.58 5.26
N MET A 17 -15.06 4.58 3.94
CA MET A 17 -16.10 5.22 3.11
C MET A 17 -17.43 4.45 3.24
N PRO A 18 -18.59 5.09 3.04
CA PRO A 18 -19.90 4.43 3.15
C PRO A 18 -20.00 3.12 2.35
N SER A 19 -19.50 3.11 1.11
CA SER A 19 -19.48 1.89 0.28
C SER A 19 -18.57 0.79 0.86
N THR A 20 -17.47 1.16 1.51
CA THR A 20 -16.59 0.20 2.20
C THR A 20 -17.29 -0.38 3.41
N ILE A 21 -18.01 0.44 4.18
CA ILE A 21 -18.80 -0.04 5.32
C ILE A 21 -19.84 -1.06 4.86
N THR A 22 -20.65 -0.71 3.87
CA THR A 22 -21.71 -1.59 3.36
C THR A 22 -21.18 -2.94 2.87
N ASN A 23 -20.01 -2.96 2.23
CA ASN A 23 -19.49 -4.18 1.61
C ASN A 23 -18.60 -5.02 2.52
N TYR A 24 -17.98 -4.44 3.56
CA TYR A 24 -16.89 -5.08 4.28
C TYR A 24 -16.97 -5.01 5.80
N ALA A 25 -17.77 -4.10 6.37
CA ALA A 25 -17.92 -4.03 7.82
C ALA A 25 -18.66 -5.27 8.35
N ILE A 26 -18.26 -5.75 9.51
CA ILE A 26 -18.83 -6.92 10.17
C ILE A 26 -19.11 -6.61 11.63
N ASP A 27 -20.21 -7.16 12.13
CA ASP A 27 -20.52 -7.30 13.55
C ASP A 27 -19.74 -8.52 14.05
N HIS A 28 -18.60 -8.30 14.67
CA HIS A 28 -17.73 -9.39 15.12
C HIS A 28 -18.08 -9.89 16.51
N ASN A 29 -18.55 -9.00 17.40
CA ASN A 29 -18.95 -9.34 18.75
C ASN A 29 -20.38 -9.92 18.83
N GLN A 30 -21.14 -9.88 17.71
CA GLN A 30 -22.49 -10.42 17.56
C GLN A 30 -23.54 -9.73 18.47
N ASP A 31 -23.37 -8.43 18.71
CA ASP A 31 -24.33 -7.63 19.48
C ASP A 31 -25.48 -7.05 18.60
N ASN A 32 -25.53 -7.40 17.31
CA ASN A 32 -26.43 -6.92 16.27
C ASN A 32 -26.23 -5.45 15.89
N MET A 33 -25.07 -4.88 16.20
CA MET A 33 -24.67 -3.54 15.79
C MET A 33 -23.25 -3.54 15.24
N ILE A 34 -22.99 -2.78 14.19
CA ILE A 34 -21.61 -2.59 13.69
C ILE A 34 -21.11 -1.25 14.21
N ASN A 35 -20.18 -1.27 15.18
CA ASN A 35 -19.58 -0.09 15.78
C ASN A 35 -18.11 0.09 15.34
N LEU A 36 -17.86 0.82 14.27
CA LEU A 36 -16.50 1.07 13.76
C LEU A 36 -15.68 2.07 14.61
N LYS A 37 -16.20 2.50 15.77
CA LYS A 37 -15.48 3.23 16.81
C LYS A 37 -15.14 2.34 18.02
N ASP A 38 -15.40 1.06 17.91
CA ASP A 38 -15.03 0.04 18.87
C ASP A 38 -13.99 -0.91 18.29
N ASN A 39 -13.09 -1.42 19.12
CA ASN A 39 -12.04 -2.35 18.70
C ASN A 39 -12.62 -3.67 18.19
N GLU A 40 -13.71 -4.15 18.80
CA GLU A 40 -14.29 -5.47 18.53
C GLU A 40 -14.82 -5.59 17.11
N ASP A 41 -15.32 -4.50 16.51
CA ASP A 41 -15.80 -4.50 15.12
C ASP A 41 -14.82 -3.83 14.16
N ALA A 42 -14.16 -2.75 14.60
CA ALA A 42 -13.31 -1.95 13.70
C ALA A 42 -12.13 -2.75 13.14
N TYR A 43 -11.38 -3.46 14.03
CA TYR A 43 -10.22 -4.26 13.56
C TYR A 43 -10.63 -5.46 12.72
N PRO A 44 -11.64 -6.27 13.09
CA PRO A 44 -12.10 -7.35 12.23
C PRO A 44 -12.68 -6.87 10.91
N SER A 45 -13.38 -5.73 10.88
CA SER A 45 -13.85 -5.12 9.64
C SER A 45 -12.69 -4.71 8.73
N ALA A 46 -11.62 -4.11 9.28
CA ALA A 46 -10.43 -3.77 8.53
C ALA A 46 -9.72 -5.01 7.98
N ALA A 47 -9.60 -6.05 8.79
CA ALA A 47 -9.02 -7.33 8.37
C ALA A 47 -9.86 -7.99 7.26
N ASN A 48 -11.20 -7.98 7.40
CA ASN A 48 -12.12 -8.48 6.38
C ASN A 48 -11.98 -7.72 5.06
N TYR A 49 -11.90 -6.38 5.12
CA TYR A 49 -11.66 -5.55 3.95
C TYR A 49 -10.36 -5.96 3.22
N LEU A 50 -9.22 -5.99 3.92
CA LEU A 50 -7.94 -6.38 3.34
C LEU A 50 -8.00 -7.79 2.72
N LYS A 51 -8.60 -8.75 3.43
CA LYS A 51 -8.80 -10.13 2.92
C LYS A 51 -9.61 -10.13 1.63
N LYS A 52 -10.73 -9.42 1.59
CA LYS A 52 -11.65 -9.38 0.43
C LYS A 52 -11.07 -8.68 -0.79
N ILE A 53 -10.26 -7.65 -0.60
CA ILE A 53 -9.54 -7.00 -1.71
C ILE A 53 -8.30 -7.77 -2.17
N GLY A 54 -8.01 -8.93 -1.55
CA GLY A 54 -6.99 -9.86 -2.00
C GLY A 54 -5.60 -9.62 -1.40
N TRP A 55 -5.51 -9.19 -0.13
CA TRP A 55 -4.26 -9.17 0.60
C TRP A 55 -3.66 -10.57 0.69
N LYS A 56 -2.39 -10.70 0.41
CA LYS A 56 -1.66 -11.97 0.43
C LYS A 56 -0.72 -12.03 1.64
N LYS A 57 -1.03 -12.93 2.57
CA LYS A 57 -0.15 -13.22 3.71
C LYS A 57 1.24 -13.63 3.20
N ASN A 58 2.29 -13.18 3.86
CA ASN A 58 3.70 -13.50 3.53
C ASN A 58 4.19 -12.97 2.17
N GLN A 59 3.47 -12.06 1.52
CA GLN A 59 4.02 -11.31 0.40
C GLN A 59 4.57 -9.96 0.87
N PRO A 60 5.72 -9.52 0.32
CA PRO A 60 6.25 -8.20 0.64
C PRO A 60 5.32 -7.11 0.11
N CYS A 61 5.34 -5.97 0.77
CA CYS A 61 4.74 -4.75 0.26
C CYS A 61 5.70 -4.01 -0.69
N PHE A 62 6.90 -3.74 -0.20
CA PHE A 62 7.92 -3.00 -0.93
C PHE A 62 9.34 -3.28 -0.39
N PHE A 63 10.34 -2.86 -1.17
CA PHE A 63 11.72 -2.66 -0.70
C PHE A 63 12.21 -1.30 -1.16
N LYS A 64 13.02 -0.64 -0.33
CA LYS A 64 13.74 0.56 -0.73
C LYS A 64 14.88 0.15 -1.66
N ILE A 65 15.02 0.85 -2.78
CA ILE A 65 16.01 0.53 -3.81
C ILE A 65 16.81 1.77 -4.22
N GLU A 66 17.99 1.51 -4.78
CA GLU A 66 18.82 2.50 -5.45
C GLU A 66 18.78 2.23 -6.96
N LEU A 67 18.42 3.24 -7.73
CA LEU A 67 18.23 3.09 -9.18
C LEU A 67 19.50 3.38 -9.96
N GLN A 68 19.68 2.64 -11.05
CA GLN A 68 20.64 2.99 -12.11
C GLN A 68 20.13 4.24 -12.86
N GLU A 69 21.05 5.10 -13.33
CA GLU A 69 20.69 6.32 -14.05
C GLU A 69 20.06 6.06 -15.41
N ASN A 70 20.38 4.92 -16.03
CA ASN A 70 19.88 4.51 -17.34
C ASN A 70 18.50 3.84 -17.31
N ILE A 71 17.80 3.88 -16.18
CA ILE A 71 16.44 3.34 -16.10
C ILE A 71 15.49 4.10 -17.02
N PRO A 72 14.74 3.42 -17.91
CA PRO A 72 13.75 4.10 -18.75
C PRO A 72 12.62 4.73 -17.92
N GLU A 73 12.28 5.98 -18.22
CA GLU A 73 11.28 6.76 -17.48
C GLU A 73 9.90 6.05 -17.40
N LYS A 74 9.53 5.29 -18.43
CA LYS A 74 8.27 4.52 -18.44
C LYS A 74 8.11 3.54 -17.27
N TYR A 75 9.20 3.14 -16.60
CA TYR A 75 9.14 2.25 -15.43
C TYR A 75 9.01 3.01 -14.11
N LEU A 76 9.12 4.33 -14.12
CA LEU A 76 9.05 5.17 -12.95
C LEU A 76 7.60 5.63 -12.72
N ASN A 77 7.01 5.26 -11.61
CA ASN A 77 5.65 5.67 -11.26
C ASN A 77 5.69 6.69 -10.11
N SER A 78 5.08 7.84 -10.32
CA SER A 78 4.91 8.90 -9.31
C SER A 78 3.45 9.10 -8.89
N SER A 79 2.50 8.43 -9.57
CA SER A 79 1.08 8.56 -9.32
C SER A 79 0.50 7.33 -8.61
N ALA A 80 -0.25 7.57 -7.53
CA ALA A 80 -0.99 6.53 -6.81
C ALA A 80 -2.27 6.05 -7.53
N ARG A 81 -2.72 6.78 -8.56
CA ARG A 81 -3.96 6.43 -9.29
C ARG A 81 -3.80 5.23 -10.19
N ASN A 82 -2.60 5.03 -10.73
CA ASN A 82 -2.34 3.96 -11.69
C ASN A 82 -0.85 3.60 -11.69
N ILE A 83 -0.52 2.50 -11.05
CA ILE A 83 0.82 1.89 -11.11
C ILE A 83 0.93 1.08 -12.40
N LYS A 84 1.75 1.57 -13.33
CA LYS A 84 1.92 1.02 -14.68
C LYS A 84 3.24 0.26 -14.83
N ASN A 85 3.36 -0.40 -16.00
CA ASN A 85 4.62 -1.02 -16.48
C ASN A 85 5.23 -2.01 -15.48
N LYS A 86 4.36 -2.81 -14.82
CA LYS A 86 4.80 -3.91 -13.96
C LYS A 86 5.60 -4.93 -14.75
N ARG A 87 6.66 -5.45 -14.16
CA ARG A 87 7.53 -6.47 -14.74
C ARG A 87 7.94 -7.49 -13.68
N LYS A 88 8.39 -8.64 -14.14
CA LYS A 88 9.06 -9.60 -13.26
C LYS A 88 10.34 -9.01 -12.69
N ILE A 89 10.66 -9.34 -11.44
CA ILE A 89 11.88 -8.89 -10.77
C ILE A 89 13.13 -9.24 -11.58
N LYS A 90 13.20 -10.45 -12.16
CA LYS A 90 14.30 -10.85 -13.05
C LYS A 90 14.60 -9.87 -14.18
N PHE A 91 13.58 -9.09 -14.60
CA PHE A 91 13.75 -8.04 -15.59
C PHE A 91 14.17 -6.72 -14.96
N LEU A 92 13.55 -6.34 -13.81
CA LEU A 92 13.78 -5.04 -13.17
C LEU A 92 15.13 -4.97 -12.46
N LYS A 93 15.69 -6.09 -12.01
CA LYS A 93 16.94 -6.14 -11.24
C LYS A 93 18.11 -5.43 -11.90
N ARG A 94 18.17 -5.41 -13.24
CA ARG A 94 19.20 -4.71 -14.01
C ARG A 94 19.25 -3.20 -13.80
N TYR A 95 18.17 -2.63 -13.28
CA TYR A 95 18.04 -1.20 -12.98
C TYR A 95 18.19 -0.87 -11.50
N ILE A 96 18.53 -1.85 -10.65
CA ILE A 96 18.63 -1.71 -9.20
C ILE A 96 20.08 -1.95 -8.78
N LYS A 97 20.74 -0.91 -8.24
CA LYS A 97 22.15 -0.96 -7.82
C LYS A 97 22.37 -1.90 -6.62
N ASN A 98 21.46 -1.84 -5.64
CA ASN A 98 21.56 -2.59 -4.39
C ASN A 98 20.77 -3.92 -4.39
N PHE A 99 20.51 -4.49 -5.58
CA PHE A 99 19.64 -5.68 -5.71
C PHE A 99 20.14 -6.88 -4.91
N ASP A 100 21.44 -7.15 -4.93
CA ASP A 100 22.04 -8.31 -4.27
C ASP A 100 21.91 -8.27 -2.73
N ASN A 101 21.66 -7.08 -2.17
CA ASN A 101 21.39 -6.90 -0.74
C ASN A 101 19.91 -7.11 -0.37
N LEU A 102 19.05 -7.38 -1.38
CA LEU A 102 17.61 -7.51 -1.18
C LEU A 102 17.18 -8.97 -1.32
N ASN A 103 16.55 -9.52 -0.30
CA ASN A 103 16.00 -10.89 -0.35
C ASN A 103 14.68 -10.92 -1.12
N ILE A 104 14.74 -10.76 -2.45
CA ILE A 104 13.56 -10.69 -3.33
C ILE A 104 13.54 -11.87 -4.29
N ARG A 105 12.41 -12.60 -4.33
CA ARG A 105 12.20 -13.67 -5.31
C ARG A 105 12.05 -13.08 -6.72
N GLU A 106 12.87 -13.54 -7.65
CA GLU A 106 12.93 -13.02 -9.03
C GLU A 106 11.68 -13.28 -9.87
N ASN A 107 10.85 -14.25 -9.49
CA ASN A 107 9.60 -14.57 -10.19
C ASN A 107 8.42 -13.67 -9.81
N LEU A 108 8.54 -12.82 -8.80
CA LEU A 108 7.50 -11.87 -8.43
C LEU A 108 7.34 -10.79 -9.49
N THR A 109 6.11 -10.28 -9.62
CA THR A 109 5.79 -9.11 -10.44
C THR A 109 5.76 -7.87 -9.56
N ALA A 110 6.41 -6.81 -10.00
CA ALA A 110 6.55 -5.58 -9.26
C ALA A 110 6.54 -4.35 -10.18
N ALA A 111 6.43 -3.19 -9.58
CA ALA A 111 6.64 -1.89 -10.23
C ALA A 111 7.63 -1.06 -9.42
N ILE A 112 8.18 -0.03 -10.04
CA ILE A 112 9.04 0.94 -9.36
C ILE A 112 8.27 2.22 -9.16
N ILE A 113 8.31 2.76 -7.94
CA ILE A 113 7.73 4.06 -7.60
C ILE A 113 8.82 5.02 -7.12
N ILE A 114 8.62 6.30 -7.46
CA ILE A 114 9.42 7.44 -7.00
C ILE A 114 8.43 8.47 -6.43
N PRO A 115 8.08 8.38 -5.14
CA PRO A 115 6.97 9.14 -4.56
C PRO A 115 7.20 10.65 -4.52
N ASP A 116 8.45 11.11 -4.68
CA ASP A 116 8.85 12.50 -4.53
C ASP A 116 9.13 13.22 -5.86
N LYS A 117 8.98 12.53 -7.00
CA LYS A 117 9.26 13.10 -8.32
C LYS A 117 8.54 14.43 -8.59
N ASP A 118 7.29 14.55 -8.14
CA ASP A 118 6.43 15.69 -8.44
C ASP A 118 6.42 16.78 -7.36
N ILE A 119 7.24 16.64 -6.30
CA ILE A 119 7.26 17.57 -5.16
C ILE A 119 8.24 18.71 -5.41
N ILE A 120 9.33 18.43 -6.10
CA ILE A 120 10.32 19.44 -6.47
C ILE A 120 10.22 19.66 -7.99
N PRO A 121 9.61 20.76 -8.45
CA PRO A 121 9.50 21.04 -9.87
C PRO A 121 10.88 21.04 -10.54
N GLY A 122 11.01 20.27 -11.64
CA GLY A 122 12.25 20.19 -12.42
C GLY A 122 13.33 19.26 -11.86
N ALA A 123 13.16 18.68 -10.67
CA ALA A 123 14.12 17.73 -10.13
C ALA A 123 13.91 16.33 -10.71
N LYS A 124 14.91 15.81 -11.42
CA LYS A 124 14.99 14.39 -11.79
C LYS A 124 15.49 13.58 -10.59
N THR A 125 14.72 13.52 -9.50
CA THR A 125 15.12 12.73 -8.34
C THR A 125 14.72 11.28 -8.56
N LEU A 126 15.71 10.40 -8.71
CA LEU A 126 15.53 8.95 -8.68
C LEU A 126 15.54 8.41 -7.23
N SER A 127 15.50 9.28 -6.23
CA SER A 127 15.55 8.95 -4.79
C SER A 127 14.58 9.85 -4.01
N PRO A 128 13.85 9.27 -3.02
CA PRO A 128 13.80 7.86 -2.71
C PRO A 128 13.04 7.04 -3.76
N ALA A 129 13.50 5.82 -4.03
CA ALA A 129 12.85 4.89 -4.93
C ALA A 129 12.51 3.58 -4.20
N TYR A 130 11.41 2.97 -4.62
CA TYR A 130 10.94 1.72 -4.05
C TYR A 130 10.46 0.77 -5.13
N ILE A 131 10.74 -0.52 -4.94
CA ILE A 131 10.09 -1.58 -5.69
C ILE A 131 8.88 -2.06 -4.89
N VAL A 132 7.71 -2.05 -5.51
CA VAL A 132 6.42 -2.31 -4.86
C VAL A 132 5.72 -3.52 -5.47
N PHE A 133 4.98 -4.24 -4.63
CA PHE A 133 4.31 -5.48 -4.97
C PHE A 133 2.79 -5.36 -4.83
N GLU A 134 2.08 -6.44 -5.09
CA GLU A 134 0.62 -6.46 -5.10
C GLU A 134 0.00 -5.97 -3.77
N ASN A 135 0.54 -6.37 -2.62
CA ASN A 135 0.02 -5.92 -1.32
C ASN A 135 0.10 -4.39 -1.15
N TYR A 136 1.15 -3.76 -1.66
CA TYR A 136 1.24 -2.30 -1.68
C TYR A 136 0.08 -1.66 -2.44
N GLU A 137 -0.28 -2.22 -3.60
CA GLU A 137 -1.39 -1.71 -4.39
C GLU A 137 -2.75 -1.92 -3.71
N LYS A 138 -2.90 -2.96 -2.86
CA LYS A 138 -4.12 -3.13 -2.06
C LYS A 138 -4.33 -1.97 -1.08
N ILE A 139 -3.24 -1.47 -0.48
CA ILE A 139 -3.34 -0.27 0.39
C ILE A 139 -3.73 0.98 -0.39
N LEU A 140 -3.33 1.11 -1.66
CA LEU A 140 -3.78 2.21 -2.52
C LEU A 140 -5.29 2.20 -2.81
N ASN A 141 -5.96 1.05 -2.69
CA ASN A 141 -7.43 0.99 -2.76
C ASN A 141 -8.09 1.64 -1.53
N TRP A 142 -7.41 1.60 -0.38
CA TRP A 142 -7.86 2.26 0.84
C TRP A 142 -7.62 3.78 0.77
N ASN A 143 -6.39 4.16 0.46
CA ASN A 143 -6.00 5.55 0.33
C ASN A 143 -5.04 5.73 -0.85
N ARG A 144 -5.43 6.55 -1.82
CA ARG A 144 -4.67 6.82 -3.06
C ARG A 144 -3.49 7.78 -2.82
N SER A 145 -2.62 7.41 -1.87
CA SER A 145 -1.38 8.12 -1.57
C SER A 145 -0.21 7.15 -1.53
N LEU A 146 0.81 7.37 -2.36
CA LEU A 146 2.03 6.55 -2.37
C LEU A 146 2.70 6.54 -0.98
N ARG A 147 2.76 7.70 -0.33
CA ARG A 147 3.37 7.82 1.01
C ARG A 147 2.55 7.14 2.09
N PHE A 148 1.22 7.25 2.04
CA PHE A 148 0.35 6.53 2.97
C PHE A 148 0.58 5.02 2.87
N ALA A 149 0.60 4.47 1.67
CA ALA A 149 0.84 3.04 1.47
C ALA A 149 2.24 2.61 1.95
N LEU A 150 3.28 3.44 1.74
CA LEU A 150 4.62 3.19 2.31
C LEU A 150 4.58 3.17 3.84
N ALA A 151 3.91 4.14 4.47
CA ALA A 151 3.82 4.22 5.93
C ALA A 151 3.12 3.00 6.54
N VAL A 152 1.97 2.58 5.97
CA VAL A 152 1.23 1.38 6.42
C VAL A 152 2.07 0.12 6.27
N CYS A 153 2.74 -0.04 5.13
CA CYS A 153 3.59 -1.20 4.89
C CYS A 153 4.84 -1.21 5.79
N THR A 154 5.41 -0.04 6.08
CA THR A 154 6.54 0.08 7.03
C THR A 154 6.10 -0.32 8.44
N LEU A 155 4.93 0.14 8.88
CA LEU A 155 4.37 -0.23 10.18
C LEU A 155 4.16 -1.75 10.28
N LYS A 156 3.58 -2.36 9.25
CA LYS A 156 3.40 -3.82 9.15
C LYS A 156 4.73 -4.58 9.28
N GLU A 157 5.81 -4.12 8.62
CA GLU A 157 7.12 -4.78 8.73
C GLU A 157 7.72 -4.64 10.14
N ARG A 158 7.54 -3.50 10.81
CA ARG A 158 7.99 -3.33 12.19
C ARG A 158 7.30 -4.30 13.13
N PHE A 159 5.98 -4.42 13.07
CA PHE A 159 5.25 -5.39 13.89
C PHE A 159 5.68 -6.84 13.64
N ASN A 160 6.00 -7.22 12.40
CA ASN A 160 6.47 -8.58 12.11
C ASN A 160 7.86 -8.89 12.68
N ASN A 161 8.68 -7.87 12.93
CA ASN A 161 10.04 -8.04 13.44
C ASN A 161 10.13 -7.93 14.97
N GLU A 162 9.08 -7.45 15.64
CA GLU A 162 9.01 -7.25 17.09
C GLU A 162 8.22 -8.36 17.81
N ILE A 163 7.57 -9.25 17.06
CA ILE A 163 6.84 -10.44 17.54
C ILE A 163 7.57 -11.71 17.11
#